data_a39c59488da842194d8bddccbb5c2588
#
_entry.id   a39c59488da842194d8bddccbb5c2588
#
_cell.length_a   1.000
_cell.length_b   1.000
_cell.length_c   1.000
_cell.angle_alpha   90.00
_cell.angle_beta   90.00
_cell.angle_gamma   90.00
#
_symmetry.space_group_name_H-M   'P 1'
#
loop_
_entity.id
_entity.type
_entity.pdbx_description
1 polymer ?
#
loop_
_entity_poly.entity_id
_entity_poly.type
_entity_poly.pdbx_seq_one_letter_code
_entity_poly.pdbx_strand_id
1 'polypeptide(L)'
;MSIRGYFWYNFIMKKLKKSVENIIRELEKREETITFAESCTGGRIAAAFTAIPGASNVLNGSCVTYSNEIKHLWLGVEDEVLANYGAVSRECVSQMLDGIVKMANADYAIAVSGIAGPAGGTKFKPVGTVYIGVLTPGEKEIYHCIFKGNRESVQEQSVQYAVKKLAVKLNI
;
A
#
# COMPACT_ATOMS: atom_id res chain seq x y z
N MET A 1 23.23 7.27 -11.93
CA MET A 1 22.55 8.18 -10.96
C MET A 1 23.54 9.28 -10.59
N SER A 2 23.14 10.56 -10.68
CA SER A 2 24.03 11.67 -10.31
C SER A 2 24.24 11.71 -8.78
N ILE A 3 25.33 12.36 -8.32
CA ILE A 3 25.60 12.54 -6.87
C ILE A 3 24.41 13.20 -6.17
N ARG A 4 23.77 14.21 -6.78
CA ARG A 4 22.54 14.81 -6.27
C ARG A 4 21.38 13.82 -6.16
N GLY A 5 21.20 12.93 -7.14
CA GLY A 5 20.18 11.88 -7.12
C GLY A 5 20.39 10.88 -5.99
N TYR A 6 21.65 10.51 -5.72
CA TYR A 6 22.01 9.62 -4.61
C TYR A 6 21.68 10.23 -3.22
N PHE A 7 22.01 11.51 -3.01
CA PHE A 7 21.66 12.21 -1.76
C PHE A 7 20.15 12.33 -1.55
N TRP A 8 19.39 12.67 -2.60
CA TRP A 8 17.92 12.73 -2.54
C TRP A 8 17.27 11.37 -2.24
N TYR A 9 17.75 10.31 -2.89
CA TYR A 9 17.27 8.95 -2.64
C TYR A 9 17.50 8.54 -1.19
N ASN A 10 18.70 8.70 -0.66
CA ASN A 10 19.01 8.39 0.73
C ASN A 10 18.20 9.21 1.73
N PHE A 11 17.98 10.49 1.45
CA PHE A 11 17.15 11.36 2.29
C PHE A 11 15.69 10.84 2.35
N ILE A 12 15.12 10.49 1.20
CA ILE A 12 13.75 9.96 1.09
C ILE A 12 13.63 8.63 1.83
N MET A 13 14.58 7.71 1.63
CA MET A 13 14.58 6.41 2.30
C MET A 13 14.74 6.55 3.82
N LYS A 14 15.57 7.48 4.29
CA LYS A 14 15.71 7.78 5.72
C LYS A 14 14.41 8.33 6.31
N LYS A 15 13.70 9.20 5.57
CA LYS A 15 12.39 9.73 5.99
C LYS A 15 11.32 8.64 6.04
N LEU A 16 11.25 7.77 5.02
CA LEU A 16 10.34 6.63 5.00
C LEU A 16 10.59 5.72 6.21
N LYS A 17 11.85 5.33 6.44
CA LYS A 17 12.25 4.51 7.58
C LYS A 17 11.77 5.13 8.90
N LYS A 18 12.00 6.43 9.09
CA LYS A 18 11.58 7.15 10.30
C LYS A 18 10.06 7.16 10.49
N SER A 19 9.31 7.34 9.39
CA SER A 19 7.84 7.29 9.45
C SER A 19 7.34 5.89 9.84
N VAL A 20 7.92 4.82 9.28
CA VAL A 20 7.56 3.44 9.64
C VAL A 20 7.91 3.14 11.11
N GLU A 21 9.09 3.56 11.60
CA GLU A 21 9.46 3.44 13.02
C GLU A 21 8.43 4.11 13.95
N ASN A 22 7.96 5.30 13.58
CA ASN A 22 6.97 6.01 14.37
C ASN A 22 5.62 5.30 14.36
N ILE A 23 5.18 4.78 13.19
CA ILE A 23 3.93 4.01 13.05
C ILE A 23 3.99 2.75 13.92
N ILE A 24 5.05 1.95 13.81
CA ILE A 24 5.21 0.74 14.60
C ILE A 24 5.11 1.06 16.11
N ARG A 25 5.83 2.08 16.55
CA ARG A 25 5.83 2.51 17.96
C ARG A 25 4.46 2.96 18.45
N GLU A 26 3.72 3.68 17.59
CA GLU A 26 2.37 4.15 17.94
C GLU A 26 1.36 3.00 17.99
N LEU A 27 1.42 2.06 17.05
CA LEU A 27 0.55 0.88 17.05
C LEU A 27 0.86 -0.04 18.24
N GLU A 28 2.15 -0.26 18.54
CA GLU A 28 2.58 -1.02 19.72
C GLU A 28 2.04 -0.41 21.03
N LYS A 29 2.13 0.92 21.17
CA LYS A 29 1.59 1.65 22.32
C LYS A 29 0.08 1.50 22.47
N ARG A 30 -0.64 1.36 21.35
CA ARG A 30 -2.11 1.17 21.31
C ARG A 30 -2.52 -0.29 21.44
N GLU A 31 -1.58 -1.21 21.41
CA GLU A 31 -1.84 -2.65 21.32
C GLU A 31 -2.66 -3.01 20.08
N GLU A 32 -2.44 -2.28 18.96
CA GLU A 32 -3.16 -2.41 17.69
C GLU A 32 -2.25 -3.00 16.62
N THR A 33 -2.85 -3.67 15.65
CA THR A 33 -2.17 -4.43 14.61
C THR A 33 -2.43 -3.90 13.20
N ILE A 34 -1.52 -4.20 12.26
CA ILE A 34 -1.59 -3.77 10.87
C ILE A 34 -1.35 -4.92 9.90
N THR A 35 -1.94 -4.80 8.70
CA THR A 35 -1.76 -5.74 7.59
C THR A 35 -1.71 -5.04 6.24
N PHE A 36 -1.21 -5.71 5.19
CA PHE A 36 -1.09 -5.12 3.86
C PHE A 36 -1.60 -6.06 2.76
N ALA A 37 -2.35 -5.49 1.79
CA ALA A 37 -2.71 -6.13 0.54
C ALA A 37 -2.05 -5.37 -0.62
N GLU A 38 -1.01 -5.95 -1.20
CA GLU A 38 -0.20 -5.32 -2.23
C GLU A 38 -0.46 -5.93 -3.62
N SER A 39 -0.41 -5.10 -4.65
CA SER A 39 -0.42 -5.55 -6.04
C SER A 39 0.78 -4.95 -6.77
N CYS A 40 0.67 -3.76 -7.33
CA CYS A 40 1.75 -3.14 -8.10
C CYS A 40 3.02 -2.82 -7.30
N THR A 41 2.94 -2.70 -5.99
CA THR A 41 4.08 -2.49 -5.08
C THR A 41 4.88 -3.76 -4.78
N GLY A 42 4.27 -4.94 -4.98
CA GLY A 42 4.98 -6.23 -4.97
C GLY A 42 5.67 -6.58 -3.65
N GLY A 43 5.07 -6.25 -2.50
CA GLY A 43 5.61 -6.55 -1.17
C GLY A 43 6.52 -5.45 -0.60
N ARG A 44 6.65 -4.30 -1.26
CA ARG A 44 7.53 -3.21 -0.80
C ARG A 44 7.04 -2.52 0.46
N ILE A 45 5.72 -2.47 0.72
CA ILE A 45 5.19 -1.92 1.97
C ILE A 45 5.56 -2.86 3.12
N ALA A 46 5.30 -4.16 2.96
CA ALA A 46 5.69 -5.16 3.93
C ALA A 46 7.21 -5.14 4.19
N ALA A 47 8.02 -5.05 3.14
CA ALA A 47 9.48 -4.95 3.25
C ALA A 47 9.93 -3.71 4.02
N ALA A 48 9.27 -2.55 3.82
CA ALA A 48 9.58 -1.33 4.55
C ALA A 48 9.30 -1.47 6.06
N PHE A 49 8.23 -2.19 6.43
CA PHE A 49 7.90 -2.44 7.84
C PHE A 49 8.82 -3.50 8.46
N THR A 50 9.02 -4.63 7.79
CA THR A 50 9.87 -5.73 8.29
C THR A 50 11.36 -5.38 8.38
N ALA A 51 11.79 -4.31 7.70
CA ALA A 51 13.14 -3.75 7.86
C ALA A 51 13.35 -3.05 9.22
N ILE A 52 12.30 -2.84 10.01
CA ILE A 52 12.38 -2.18 11.32
C ILE A 52 12.28 -3.22 12.43
N PRO A 53 13.23 -3.25 13.37
CA PRO A 53 13.12 -4.09 14.57
C PRO A 53 11.83 -3.79 15.34
N GLY A 54 11.15 -4.83 15.81
CA GLY A 54 9.87 -4.70 16.52
C GLY A 54 8.64 -4.74 15.61
N ALA A 55 8.80 -4.79 14.28
CA ALA A 55 7.67 -4.90 13.35
C ALA A 55 6.75 -6.10 13.66
N SER A 56 7.30 -7.20 14.16
CA SER A 56 6.54 -8.41 14.53
C SER A 56 5.55 -8.20 15.69
N ASN A 57 5.68 -7.12 16.45
CA ASN A 57 4.74 -6.82 17.53
C ASN A 57 3.42 -6.24 17.02
N VAL A 58 3.41 -5.71 15.78
CA VAL A 58 2.25 -5.03 15.20
C VAL A 58 1.83 -5.56 13.83
N LEU A 59 2.73 -6.17 13.05
CA LEU A 59 2.45 -6.67 11.71
C LEU A 59 1.97 -8.12 11.77
N ASN A 60 0.67 -8.35 11.55
CA ASN A 60 0.09 -9.70 11.53
C ASN A 60 0.40 -10.48 10.25
N GLY A 61 0.60 -9.77 9.13
CA GLY A 61 0.89 -10.41 7.86
C GLY A 61 0.72 -9.46 6.67
N SER A 62 1.07 -9.94 5.49
CA SER A 62 0.88 -9.21 4.23
C SER A 62 0.72 -10.20 3.09
N CYS A 63 -0.06 -9.85 2.08
CA CYS A 63 -0.16 -10.64 0.86
C CYS A 63 0.08 -9.80 -0.39
N VAL A 64 0.64 -10.44 -1.42
CA VAL A 64 0.80 -9.87 -2.76
C VAL A 64 -0.19 -10.54 -3.70
N THR A 65 -1.34 -9.90 -3.91
CA THR A 65 -2.42 -10.38 -4.77
C THR A 65 -2.26 -9.79 -6.17
N TYR A 66 -1.44 -10.44 -7.01
CA TYR A 66 -1.00 -9.86 -8.28
C TYR A 66 -2.00 -10.05 -9.42
N SER A 67 -2.69 -11.20 -9.47
CA SER A 67 -3.75 -11.48 -10.46
C SER A 67 -5.15 -11.12 -9.93
N ASN A 68 -6.12 -10.99 -10.84
CA ASN A 68 -7.52 -10.79 -10.48
C ASN A 68 -8.08 -12.01 -9.73
N GLU A 69 -7.75 -13.19 -10.21
CA GLU A 69 -8.16 -14.46 -9.57
C GLU A 69 -7.70 -14.53 -8.11
N ILE A 70 -6.45 -14.16 -7.82
CA ILE A 70 -5.92 -14.17 -6.44
C ILE A 70 -6.55 -13.07 -5.59
N LYS A 71 -6.88 -11.90 -6.16
CA LYS A 71 -7.66 -10.88 -5.44
C LYS A 71 -9.03 -11.42 -5.01
N HIS A 72 -9.70 -12.14 -5.91
CA HIS A 72 -10.96 -12.79 -5.60
C HIS A 72 -10.79 -13.89 -4.55
N LEU A 73 -9.94 -14.88 -4.79
CA LEU A 73 -9.78 -16.05 -3.94
C LEU A 73 -9.29 -15.74 -2.51
N TRP A 74 -8.34 -14.83 -2.38
CA TRP A 74 -7.72 -14.55 -1.08
C TRP A 74 -8.38 -13.41 -0.32
N LEU A 75 -8.81 -12.37 -1.04
CA LEU A 75 -9.35 -11.16 -0.42
C LEU A 75 -10.86 -11.00 -0.60
N GLY A 76 -11.51 -11.90 -1.33
CA GLY A 76 -12.96 -11.84 -1.59
C GLY A 76 -13.37 -10.64 -2.47
N VAL A 77 -12.46 -10.12 -3.30
CA VAL A 77 -12.83 -9.09 -4.28
C VAL A 77 -13.83 -9.70 -5.25
N GLU A 78 -14.99 -9.09 -5.40
CA GLU A 78 -16.07 -9.59 -6.24
C GLU A 78 -15.70 -9.56 -7.72
N ASP A 79 -16.06 -10.64 -8.45
CA ASP A 79 -15.81 -10.72 -9.89
C ASP A 79 -16.52 -9.60 -10.65
N GLU A 80 -17.69 -9.17 -10.22
CA GLU A 80 -18.42 -8.03 -10.77
C GLU A 80 -17.65 -6.72 -10.64
N VAL A 81 -16.94 -6.51 -9.51
CA VAL A 81 -16.09 -5.34 -9.30
C VAL A 81 -14.90 -5.39 -10.24
N LEU A 82 -14.27 -6.55 -10.38
CA LEU A 82 -13.15 -6.74 -11.30
C LEU A 82 -13.56 -6.57 -12.77
N ALA A 83 -14.75 -7.02 -13.16
CA ALA A 83 -15.29 -6.90 -14.51
C ALA A 83 -15.68 -5.46 -14.85
N ASN A 84 -16.41 -4.77 -13.95
CA ASN A 84 -17.00 -3.47 -14.23
C ASN A 84 -16.01 -2.30 -14.02
N TYR A 85 -15.17 -2.38 -13.00
CA TYR A 85 -14.24 -1.30 -12.60
C TYR A 85 -12.78 -1.64 -12.85
N GLY A 86 -12.47 -2.93 -12.97
CA GLY A 86 -11.11 -3.45 -13.11
C GLY A 86 -10.32 -3.47 -11.80
N ALA A 87 -9.18 -4.15 -11.81
CA ALA A 87 -8.33 -4.28 -10.62
C ALA A 87 -7.76 -2.93 -10.13
N VAL A 88 -7.57 -1.97 -11.03
CA VAL A 88 -7.06 -0.62 -10.71
C VAL A 88 -8.25 0.32 -10.56
N SER A 89 -8.91 0.25 -9.40
CA SER A 89 -10.11 1.03 -9.09
C SER A 89 -10.26 1.26 -7.59
N ARG A 90 -11.08 2.23 -7.24
CA ARG A 90 -11.48 2.52 -5.85
C ARG A 90 -12.21 1.33 -5.24
N GLU A 91 -13.12 0.74 -6.01
CA GLU A 91 -13.97 -0.37 -5.63
C GLU A 91 -13.13 -1.61 -5.30
N CYS A 92 -12.18 -1.96 -6.17
CA CYS A 92 -11.28 -3.08 -5.95
C CYS A 92 -10.42 -2.87 -4.70
N VAL A 93 -9.79 -1.71 -4.52
CA VAL A 93 -8.96 -1.42 -3.35
C VAL A 93 -9.78 -1.38 -2.07
N SER A 94 -11.04 -0.92 -2.13
CA SER A 94 -11.96 -0.98 -0.99
C SER A 94 -12.19 -2.42 -0.51
N GLN A 95 -12.48 -3.33 -1.44
CA GLN A 95 -12.69 -4.74 -1.10
C GLN A 95 -11.39 -5.45 -0.71
N MET A 96 -10.25 -5.06 -1.30
CA MET A 96 -8.94 -5.56 -0.85
C MET A 96 -8.66 -5.22 0.62
N LEU A 97 -9.02 -4.01 1.07
CA LEU A 97 -8.90 -3.61 2.49
C LEU A 97 -9.77 -4.48 3.39
N ASP A 98 -11.04 -4.65 3.05
CA ASP A 98 -11.99 -5.46 3.83
C ASP A 98 -11.53 -6.91 3.94
N GLY A 99 -11.06 -7.47 2.82
CA GLY A 99 -10.58 -8.84 2.75
C GLY A 99 -9.32 -9.07 3.58
N ILE A 100 -8.34 -8.18 3.47
CA ILE A 100 -7.06 -8.39 4.18
C ILE A 100 -7.18 -8.18 5.69
N VAL A 101 -7.99 -7.22 6.14
CA VAL A 101 -8.27 -7.03 7.58
C VAL A 101 -8.92 -8.27 8.16
N LYS A 102 -9.93 -8.81 7.49
CA LYS A 102 -10.60 -10.04 7.93
C LYS A 102 -9.65 -11.24 7.93
N MET A 103 -8.85 -11.39 6.88
CA MET A 103 -7.92 -12.52 6.73
C MET A 103 -6.81 -12.49 7.80
N ALA A 104 -6.27 -11.33 8.10
CA ALA A 104 -5.19 -11.15 9.05
C ALA A 104 -5.64 -10.87 10.48
N ASN A 105 -6.94 -10.65 10.71
CA ASN A 105 -7.50 -10.20 11.98
C ASN A 105 -6.73 -9.00 12.54
N ALA A 106 -6.64 -7.92 11.73
CA ALA A 106 -5.87 -6.73 12.06
C ALA A 106 -6.77 -5.49 12.20
N ASP A 107 -6.31 -4.49 12.94
CA ASP A 107 -7.04 -3.24 13.20
C ASP A 107 -6.88 -2.23 12.08
N TYR A 108 -5.67 -2.19 11.47
CA TYR A 108 -5.29 -1.30 10.37
C TYR A 108 -4.93 -2.08 9.13
N ALA A 109 -5.18 -1.48 7.97
CA ALA A 109 -4.69 -2.03 6.72
C ALA A 109 -4.26 -0.94 5.72
N ILE A 110 -3.33 -1.31 4.86
CA ILE A 110 -3.06 -0.61 3.61
C ILE A 110 -3.32 -1.58 2.45
N ALA A 111 -4.04 -1.12 1.43
CA ALA A 111 -4.19 -1.84 0.18
C ALA A 111 -3.74 -0.97 -1.00
N VAL A 112 -3.03 -1.58 -1.97
CA VAL A 112 -2.52 -0.86 -3.15
C VAL A 112 -2.77 -1.66 -4.42
N SER A 113 -3.40 -1.02 -5.42
CA SER A 113 -3.51 -1.54 -6.77
C SER A 113 -3.24 -0.44 -7.80
N GLY A 114 -2.49 -0.74 -8.88
CA GLY A 114 -2.10 0.29 -9.82
C GLY A 114 -1.33 -0.22 -11.04
N ILE A 115 -1.02 0.71 -11.93
CA ILE A 115 -0.29 0.51 -13.19
C ILE A 115 1.11 1.12 -13.04
N ALA A 116 2.07 0.31 -12.64
CA ALA A 116 3.45 0.77 -12.44
C ALA A 116 4.21 0.99 -13.76
N GLY A 117 3.71 0.43 -14.86
CA GLY A 117 4.34 0.53 -16.17
C GLY A 117 5.43 -0.52 -16.44
N PRO A 118 6.12 -0.43 -17.62
CA PRO A 118 5.93 0.55 -18.70
C PRO A 118 4.65 0.33 -19.52
N ALA A 119 4.08 -0.90 -19.52
CA ALA A 119 2.84 -1.26 -20.19
C ALA A 119 1.61 -1.21 -19.25
N GLY A 120 0.42 -1.48 -19.81
CA GLY A 120 -0.84 -1.59 -19.05
C GLY A 120 -1.61 -0.29 -18.88
N GLY A 121 -1.05 0.86 -19.29
CA GLY A 121 -1.77 2.12 -19.29
C GLY A 121 -2.82 2.23 -20.39
N THR A 122 -3.90 2.95 -20.11
CA THR A 122 -4.95 3.33 -21.06
C THR A 122 -5.12 4.86 -21.10
N LYS A 123 -5.95 5.36 -22.01
CA LYS A 123 -6.29 6.79 -22.03
C LYS A 123 -6.93 7.28 -20.72
N PHE A 124 -7.71 6.44 -20.05
CA PHE A 124 -8.44 6.76 -18.81
C PHE A 124 -7.66 6.42 -17.54
N LYS A 125 -6.77 5.43 -17.62
CA LYS A 125 -5.88 5.01 -16.54
C LYS A 125 -4.46 4.93 -17.09
N PRO A 126 -3.73 6.05 -17.24
CA PRO A 126 -2.36 6.03 -17.76
C PRO A 126 -1.41 5.29 -16.81
N VAL A 127 -0.21 4.96 -17.30
CA VAL A 127 0.89 4.47 -16.44
C VAL A 127 1.12 5.46 -15.30
N GLY A 128 1.30 4.95 -14.11
CA GLY A 128 1.39 5.72 -12.86
C GLY A 128 0.07 5.88 -12.12
N THR A 129 -1.07 5.45 -12.70
CA THR A 129 -2.35 5.41 -11.98
C THR A 129 -2.29 4.37 -10.88
N VAL A 130 -2.46 4.81 -9.62
CA VAL A 130 -2.45 3.96 -8.43
C VAL A 130 -3.58 4.35 -7.50
N TYR A 131 -4.34 3.38 -7.04
CA TYR A 131 -5.27 3.53 -5.92
C TYR A 131 -4.62 2.99 -4.66
N ILE A 132 -4.65 3.79 -3.60
CA ILE A 132 -4.06 3.47 -2.29
C ILE A 132 -5.16 3.64 -1.26
N GLY A 133 -5.46 2.57 -0.55
CA GLY A 133 -6.43 2.58 0.53
C GLY A 133 -5.76 2.47 1.88
N VAL A 134 -6.28 3.19 2.86
CA VAL A 134 -5.91 3.09 4.28
C VAL A 134 -7.19 2.84 5.07
N LEU A 135 -7.20 1.78 5.85
CA LEU A 135 -8.25 1.43 6.78
C LEU A 135 -7.72 1.58 8.19
N THR A 136 -8.51 2.22 9.03
CA THR A 136 -8.30 2.42 10.47
C THR A 136 -9.55 1.98 11.21
N PRO A 137 -9.55 1.78 12.53
CA PRO A 137 -10.78 1.55 13.28
C PRO A 137 -11.80 2.69 13.04
N GLY A 138 -12.90 2.35 12.36
CA GLY A 138 -14.00 3.28 12.07
C GLY A 138 -13.89 4.12 10.79
N GLU A 139 -12.78 4.06 10.04
CA GLU A 139 -12.63 4.85 8.81
C GLU A 139 -11.89 4.07 7.71
N LYS A 140 -12.37 4.20 6.48
CA LYS A 140 -11.73 3.67 5.27
C LYS A 140 -11.62 4.78 4.23
N GLU A 141 -10.41 5.15 3.85
CA GLU A 141 -10.17 6.19 2.86
C GLU A 141 -9.32 5.66 1.68
N ILE A 142 -9.72 6.01 0.45
CA ILE A 142 -9.05 5.57 -0.76
C ILE A 142 -8.65 6.78 -1.60
N TYR A 143 -7.37 6.84 -1.91
CA TYR A 143 -6.72 7.89 -2.68
C TYR A 143 -6.48 7.44 -4.11
N HIS A 144 -6.83 8.28 -5.08
CA HIS A 144 -6.45 8.13 -6.47
C HIS A 144 -5.21 8.98 -6.75
N CYS A 145 -4.13 8.35 -7.17
CA CYS A 145 -2.86 8.99 -7.44
C CYS A 145 -2.42 8.75 -8.89
N ILE A 146 -1.69 9.70 -9.46
CA ILE A 146 -0.98 9.54 -10.73
C ILE A 146 0.48 9.90 -10.49
N PHE A 147 1.32 8.89 -10.34
CA PHE A 147 2.75 9.03 -10.10
C PHE A 147 3.51 9.10 -11.44
N LYS A 148 4.62 9.85 -11.45
CA LYS A 148 5.48 9.99 -12.63
C LYS A 148 6.75 9.17 -12.50
N GLY A 149 7.30 8.77 -13.64
CA GLY A 149 8.57 8.06 -13.72
C GLY A 149 8.44 6.65 -14.25
N ASN A 150 9.51 5.86 -14.09
CA ASN A 150 9.54 4.46 -14.47
C ASN A 150 8.82 3.60 -13.42
N ARG A 151 8.75 2.29 -13.69
CA ARG A 151 8.09 1.32 -12.81
C ARG A 151 8.56 1.39 -11.37
N GLU A 152 9.87 1.45 -11.14
CA GLU A 152 10.46 1.52 -9.81
C GLU A 152 10.05 2.81 -9.09
N SER A 153 10.14 3.96 -9.78
CA SER A 153 9.71 5.25 -9.24
C SER A 153 8.22 5.27 -8.85
N VAL A 154 7.34 4.66 -9.64
CA VAL A 154 5.91 4.55 -9.32
C VAL A 154 5.69 3.70 -8.07
N GLN A 155 6.40 2.57 -7.96
CA GLN A 155 6.32 1.69 -6.80
C GLN A 155 6.81 2.38 -5.53
N GLU A 156 7.96 3.07 -5.58
CA GLU A 156 8.53 3.80 -4.44
C GLU A 156 7.62 4.94 -3.97
N GLN A 157 7.11 5.76 -4.91
CA GLN A 157 6.17 6.83 -4.59
C GLN A 157 4.88 6.29 -3.97
N SER A 158 4.39 5.13 -4.44
CA SER A 158 3.22 4.46 -3.87
C SER A 158 3.44 4.07 -2.41
N VAL A 159 4.59 3.47 -2.09
CA VAL A 159 4.95 3.09 -0.71
C VAL A 159 5.05 4.33 0.18
N GLN A 160 5.77 5.36 -0.26
CA GLN A 160 5.94 6.60 0.51
C GLN A 160 4.60 7.28 0.79
N TYR A 161 3.73 7.34 -0.22
CA TYR A 161 2.41 7.95 -0.08
C TYR A 161 1.52 7.15 0.88
N ALA A 162 1.49 5.83 0.76
CA ALA A 162 0.74 4.95 1.64
C ALA A 162 1.15 5.10 3.11
N VAL A 163 2.46 5.03 3.38
CA VAL A 163 3.02 5.21 4.73
C VAL A 163 2.72 6.61 5.28
N LYS A 164 2.87 7.66 4.45
CA LYS A 164 2.54 9.03 4.85
C LYS A 164 1.06 9.16 5.23
N LYS A 165 0.14 8.56 4.46
CA LYS A 165 -1.29 8.63 4.73
C LYS A 165 -1.68 7.91 6.02
N LEU A 166 -1.08 6.76 6.28
CA LEU A 166 -1.26 6.06 7.55
C LEU A 166 -0.73 6.89 8.73
N ALA A 167 0.47 7.49 8.62
CA ALA A 167 1.01 8.35 9.67
C ALA A 167 0.08 9.53 10.00
N VAL A 168 -0.50 10.17 8.97
CA VAL A 168 -1.50 11.24 9.16
C VAL A 168 -2.73 10.74 9.89
N LYS A 169 -3.24 9.54 9.57
CA LYS A 169 -4.39 8.94 10.27
C LYS A 169 -4.09 8.58 11.73
N LEU A 170 -2.85 8.28 12.03
CA LEU A 170 -2.38 8.03 13.40
C LEU A 170 -2.04 9.32 14.17
N ASN A 171 -2.09 10.49 13.52
CA ASN A 171 -1.71 11.82 14.06
C ASN A 171 -0.22 11.92 14.46
N ILE A 172 0.66 11.35 13.65
CA ILE A 172 2.12 11.32 13.87
C ILE A 172 2.91 11.76 12.63
#